data_015ff108d33f35ce7af7491c4d3d1053
#
_entry.id   015ff108d33f35ce7af7491c4d3d1053
#
_cell.length_a   1.000
_cell.length_b   1.000
_cell.length_c   1.000
_cell.angle_alpha   90.00
_cell.angle_beta   90.00
_cell.angle_gamma   90.00
#
_symmetry.space_group_name_H-M   'P 1'
#
loop_
_entity.id
_entity.type
_entity.pdbx_description
1 polymer ?
#
loop_
_entity_poly.entity_id
_entity_poly.type
_entity_poly.pdbx_seq_one_letter_code
_entity_poly.pdbx_strand_id
1 'polypeptide(L)'
;QWKPGTNVALLNAMAHVIVDEGLHDAAFIALRCEDAAFARWQAFIREPRNSPEASEVETGVPAASVRAAARLYATGGNAAIYYGLGVTEHAQGSTAVMAIANLAMLTGNIGRPGVGVNPLRGQNNVQGSCDMGSFPHELPGYRHVSDDGVRAEFEKDWGVGLLSEPGLRIPNMFEAALDGEFMGLYIEGEDLAQSDPNTQHVTAALSAMECIVVQDLFLNETAKFAHVFLPGSTFLEKDRTFTNAERRISRVRKLMQPKAGYADWEITQLIA
;
A
#
# COMPACT_ATOMS: atom_id res chain seq x y z
N GLN A 1 15.67 -13.83 12.33
CA GLN A 1 14.72 -12.72 12.56
C GLN A 1 15.51 -11.46 12.84
N TRP A 2 15.22 -10.35 12.17
CA TRP A 2 15.88 -9.07 12.39
C TRP A 2 15.04 -8.16 13.29
N LYS A 3 15.66 -7.12 13.82
CA LYS A 3 14.99 -6.14 14.68
C LYS A 3 13.97 -5.33 13.88
N PRO A 4 12.80 -5.02 14.42
CA PRO A 4 11.82 -4.15 13.78
C PRO A 4 12.42 -2.80 13.36
N GLY A 5 12.02 -2.28 12.21
CA GLY A 5 12.48 -0.99 11.69
C GLY A 5 13.82 -1.01 10.93
N THR A 6 14.51 -2.16 10.84
CA THR A 6 15.85 -2.28 10.23
C THR A 6 15.85 -2.89 8.81
N ASN A 7 14.71 -2.90 8.13
CA ASN A 7 14.57 -3.47 6.78
C ASN A 7 15.54 -2.85 5.78
N VAL A 8 15.69 -1.53 5.78
CA VAL A 8 16.53 -0.80 4.82
C VAL A 8 18.00 -1.18 4.98
N ALA A 9 18.49 -1.29 6.22
CA ALA A 9 19.88 -1.67 6.51
C ALA A 9 20.17 -3.10 6.00
N LEU A 10 19.26 -4.04 6.22
CA LEU A 10 19.39 -5.41 5.73
C LEU A 10 19.43 -5.49 4.20
N LEU A 11 18.49 -4.80 3.54
CA LEU A 11 18.39 -4.79 2.07
C LEU A 11 19.60 -4.11 1.41
N ASN A 12 20.06 -3.00 1.98
CA ASN A 12 21.27 -2.33 1.52
C ASN A 12 22.51 -3.21 1.70
N ALA A 13 22.61 -3.97 2.80
CA ALA A 13 23.72 -4.88 3.02
C ALA A 13 23.73 -6.05 2.02
N MET A 14 22.56 -6.57 1.64
CA MET A 14 22.46 -7.56 0.56
C MET A 14 22.89 -6.95 -0.78
N ALA A 15 22.46 -5.72 -1.08
CA ALA A 15 22.87 -5.02 -2.28
C ALA A 15 24.39 -4.73 -2.30
N HIS A 16 24.97 -4.37 -1.15
CA HIS A 16 26.42 -4.17 -0.98
C HIS A 16 27.19 -5.43 -1.40
N VAL A 17 26.80 -6.60 -0.90
CA VAL A 17 27.45 -7.88 -1.27
C VAL A 17 27.36 -8.14 -2.77
N ILE A 18 26.16 -7.96 -3.36
CA ILE A 18 25.93 -8.22 -4.80
C ILE A 18 26.78 -7.29 -5.66
N VAL A 19 26.90 -6.01 -5.28
CA VAL A 19 27.71 -5.02 -6.00
C VAL A 19 29.20 -5.29 -5.83
N ASP A 20 29.64 -5.56 -4.60
CA ASP A 20 31.07 -5.72 -4.27
C ASP A 20 31.64 -7.01 -4.87
N GLU A 21 30.86 -8.09 -4.89
CA GLU A 21 31.23 -9.38 -5.47
C GLU A 21 30.95 -9.46 -6.99
N GLY A 22 30.43 -8.39 -7.60
CA GLY A 22 30.16 -8.36 -9.06
C GLY A 22 29.06 -9.32 -9.52
N LEU A 23 28.09 -9.64 -8.64
CA LEU A 23 27.01 -10.59 -8.89
C LEU A 23 25.79 -9.97 -9.57
N HIS A 24 25.86 -8.69 -9.93
CA HIS A 24 24.76 -7.95 -10.55
C HIS A 24 24.62 -8.28 -12.05
N ASP A 25 23.41 -8.16 -12.57
CA ASP A 25 23.12 -8.32 -14.00
C ASP A 25 23.46 -7.04 -14.77
N ALA A 26 24.71 -6.94 -15.23
CA ALA A 26 25.19 -5.76 -15.94
C ALA A 26 24.42 -5.51 -17.26
N ALA A 27 23.96 -6.57 -17.94
CA ALA A 27 23.22 -6.44 -19.19
C ALA A 27 21.82 -5.84 -18.96
N PHE A 28 21.14 -6.32 -17.92
CA PHE A 28 19.84 -5.76 -17.53
C PHE A 28 19.97 -4.28 -17.10
N ILE A 29 20.99 -3.97 -16.29
CA ILE A 29 21.24 -2.59 -15.82
C ILE A 29 21.51 -1.66 -17.00
N ALA A 30 22.39 -2.02 -17.92
CA ALA A 30 22.68 -1.21 -19.11
C ALA A 30 21.46 -0.98 -20.02
N LEU A 31 20.50 -1.92 -20.03
CA LEU A 31 19.29 -1.81 -20.83
C LEU A 31 18.17 -0.98 -20.14
N ARG A 32 18.11 -0.99 -18.80
CA ARG A 32 16.92 -0.57 -18.04
C ARG A 32 17.15 0.53 -17.03
N CYS A 33 18.39 0.78 -16.64
CA CYS A 33 18.72 1.81 -15.66
C CYS A 33 19.43 2.99 -16.32
N GLU A 34 19.26 4.18 -15.77
CA GLU A 34 20.04 5.35 -16.15
C GLU A 34 21.46 5.23 -15.58
N ASP A 35 22.49 5.31 -16.43
CA ASP A 35 23.87 5.09 -16.04
C ASP A 35 24.33 5.97 -14.89
N ALA A 36 24.02 7.28 -14.93
CA ALA A 36 24.43 8.22 -13.91
C ALA A 36 23.71 7.97 -12.57
N ALA A 37 22.43 7.57 -12.60
CA ALA A 37 21.69 7.23 -11.40
C ALA A 37 22.20 5.93 -10.78
N PHE A 38 22.47 4.91 -11.59
CA PHE A 38 23.07 3.65 -11.13
C PHE A 38 24.45 3.88 -10.51
N ALA A 39 25.30 4.65 -11.15
CA ALA A 39 26.66 4.94 -10.62
C ALA A 39 26.59 5.64 -9.25
N ARG A 40 25.71 6.63 -9.08
CA ARG A 40 25.50 7.29 -7.78
C ARG A 40 24.99 6.30 -6.72
N TRP A 41 24.00 5.49 -7.05
CA TRP A 41 23.47 4.49 -6.13
C TRP A 41 24.50 3.41 -5.78
N GLN A 42 25.28 2.96 -6.74
CA GLN A 42 26.35 1.99 -6.53
C GLN A 42 27.43 2.53 -5.58
N ALA A 43 27.82 3.81 -5.74
CA ALA A 43 28.76 4.48 -4.85
C ALA A 43 28.21 4.51 -3.40
N PHE A 44 26.94 4.88 -3.24
CA PHE A 44 26.26 4.86 -1.94
C PHE A 44 26.23 3.46 -1.32
N ILE A 45 25.88 2.43 -2.09
CA ILE A 45 25.80 1.05 -1.59
C ILE A 45 27.17 0.52 -1.15
N ARG A 46 28.27 0.94 -1.78
CA ARG A 46 29.65 0.56 -1.40
C ARG A 46 30.17 1.25 -0.14
N GLU A 47 29.45 2.23 0.42
CA GLU A 47 29.88 2.84 1.67
C GLU A 47 29.94 1.81 2.82
N PRO A 48 30.95 1.89 3.70
CA PRO A 48 31.13 0.91 4.81
C PRO A 48 29.92 0.74 5.72
N ARG A 49 29.08 1.78 5.85
CA ARG A 49 27.84 1.70 6.66
C ARG A 49 26.82 0.74 6.08
N ASN A 50 26.88 0.38 4.81
CA ASN A 50 26.00 -0.59 4.16
C ASN A 50 26.64 -1.99 4.12
N SER A 51 27.80 -2.21 4.74
CA SER A 51 28.42 -3.55 4.79
C SER A 51 27.59 -4.52 5.62
N PRO A 52 27.72 -5.85 5.38
CA PRO A 52 27.09 -6.87 6.21
C PRO A 52 27.44 -6.76 7.69
N GLU A 53 28.68 -6.36 8.02
CA GLU A 53 29.15 -6.17 9.39
C GLU A 53 28.46 -5.00 10.08
N ALA A 54 28.31 -3.87 9.40
CA ALA A 54 27.56 -2.73 9.93
C ALA A 54 26.07 -3.09 10.10
N SER A 55 25.51 -3.80 9.14
CA SER A 55 24.12 -4.28 9.19
C SER A 55 23.90 -5.27 10.34
N GLU A 56 24.87 -6.14 10.67
CA GLU A 56 24.76 -7.07 11.80
C GLU A 56 24.55 -6.32 13.12
N VAL A 57 25.29 -5.24 13.36
CA VAL A 57 25.13 -4.41 14.55
C VAL A 57 23.73 -3.82 14.66
N GLU A 58 23.21 -3.31 13.56
CA GLU A 58 21.91 -2.66 13.49
C GLU A 58 20.76 -3.67 13.55
N THR A 59 20.79 -4.69 12.70
CA THR A 59 19.69 -5.63 12.47
C THR A 59 19.69 -6.82 13.42
N GLY A 60 20.86 -7.21 13.92
CA GLY A 60 21.07 -8.46 14.66
C GLY A 60 21.18 -9.70 13.77
N VAL A 61 21.21 -9.55 12.44
CA VAL A 61 21.40 -10.66 11.51
C VAL A 61 22.88 -10.85 11.24
N PRO A 62 23.45 -12.07 11.48
CA PRO A 62 24.87 -12.31 11.26
C PRO A 62 25.31 -11.96 9.83
N ALA A 63 26.44 -11.26 9.70
CA ALA A 63 27.00 -10.84 8.39
C ALA A 63 27.17 -12.01 7.42
N ALA A 64 27.56 -13.18 7.92
CA ALA A 64 27.67 -14.41 7.14
C ALA A 64 26.32 -14.83 6.53
N SER A 65 25.22 -14.67 7.28
CA SER A 65 23.86 -14.99 6.80
C SER A 65 23.41 -14.00 5.73
N VAL A 66 23.72 -12.70 5.90
CA VAL A 66 23.45 -11.66 4.89
C VAL A 66 24.16 -11.99 3.59
N ARG A 67 25.46 -12.35 3.63
CA ARG A 67 26.23 -12.74 2.44
C ARG A 67 25.65 -13.98 1.76
N ALA A 68 25.30 -14.98 2.55
CA ALA A 68 24.71 -16.21 2.00
C ALA A 68 23.38 -15.93 1.29
N ALA A 69 22.51 -15.14 1.91
CA ALA A 69 21.23 -14.75 1.32
C ALA A 69 21.40 -13.90 0.06
N ALA A 70 22.30 -12.93 0.06
CA ALA A 70 22.59 -12.07 -1.08
C ALA A 70 23.11 -12.88 -2.29
N ARG A 71 24.06 -13.78 -2.06
CA ARG A 71 24.61 -14.68 -3.10
C ARG A 71 23.53 -15.61 -3.64
N LEU A 72 22.74 -16.24 -2.77
CA LEU A 72 21.65 -17.12 -3.17
C LEU A 72 20.63 -16.37 -4.03
N TYR A 73 20.22 -15.17 -3.63
CA TYR A 73 19.29 -14.36 -4.39
C TYR A 73 19.83 -13.96 -5.78
N ALA A 74 21.11 -13.59 -5.84
CA ALA A 74 21.74 -13.14 -7.09
C ALA A 74 22.09 -14.28 -8.06
N THR A 75 22.43 -15.48 -7.55
CA THR A 75 22.95 -16.59 -8.38
C THR A 75 22.04 -17.80 -8.48
N GLY A 76 20.92 -17.83 -7.75
CA GLY A 76 19.99 -18.96 -7.71
C GLY A 76 19.08 -19.10 -8.95
N GLY A 77 19.29 -18.31 -10.00
CA GLY A 77 18.45 -18.32 -11.21
C GLY A 77 17.26 -17.37 -11.07
N ASN A 78 16.05 -17.88 -11.28
CA ASN A 78 14.84 -17.07 -11.10
C ASN A 78 14.54 -16.90 -9.61
N ALA A 79 14.51 -15.66 -9.15
CA ALA A 79 14.19 -15.33 -7.77
C ALA A 79 13.05 -14.32 -7.69
N ALA A 80 12.14 -14.48 -6.74
CA ALA A 80 11.05 -13.56 -6.47
C ALA A 80 11.13 -13.06 -5.03
N ILE A 81 10.71 -11.81 -4.82
CA ILE A 81 10.57 -11.21 -3.49
C ILE A 81 9.10 -11.08 -3.17
N TYR A 82 8.70 -11.60 -2.02
CA TYR A 82 7.37 -11.42 -1.45
C TYR A 82 7.48 -10.60 -0.16
N TYR A 83 6.65 -9.59 -0.03
CA TYR A 83 6.61 -8.77 1.19
C TYR A 83 5.18 -8.30 1.47
N GLY A 84 4.91 -7.91 2.69
CA GLY A 84 3.59 -7.45 3.12
C GLY A 84 3.68 -6.20 3.98
N LEU A 85 2.65 -5.98 4.78
CA LEU A 85 2.46 -4.79 5.60
C LEU A 85 3.57 -4.61 6.65
N GLY A 86 4.16 -5.69 7.15
CA GLY A 86 5.33 -5.62 8.05
C GLY A 86 6.57 -4.95 7.46
N VAL A 87 6.61 -4.72 6.14
CA VAL A 87 7.64 -3.91 5.45
C VAL A 87 7.15 -2.50 5.16
N THR A 88 5.88 -2.34 4.80
CA THR A 88 5.33 -1.07 4.32
C THR A 88 4.77 -0.17 5.40
N GLU A 89 4.28 -0.72 6.50
CA GLU A 89 3.70 0.04 7.62
C GLU A 89 4.77 0.47 8.64
N HIS A 90 5.77 1.18 8.12
CA HIS A 90 6.84 1.80 8.89
C HIS A 90 7.10 3.22 8.38
N ALA A 91 7.69 4.07 9.22
CA ALA A 91 8.12 5.40 8.80
C ALA A 91 9.04 5.39 7.56
N GLN A 92 9.79 4.29 7.36
CA GLN A 92 10.66 4.06 6.21
C GLN A 92 10.06 3.09 5.17
N GLY A 93 8.76 2.86 5.18
CA GLY A 93 8.08 1.89 4.31
C GLY A 93 8.36 2.10 2.82
N SER A 94 8.22 3.33 2.33
CA SER A 94 8.53 3.67 0.93
C SER A 94 10.00 3.41 0.58
N THR A 95 10.93 3.76 1.47
CA THR A 95 12.37 3.50 1.28
C THR A 95 12.67 2.00 1.26
N ALA A 96 12.01 1.22 2.12
CA ALA A 96 12.16 -0.24 2.13
C ALA A 96 11.67 -0.87 0.82
N VAL A 97 10.53 -0.42 0.28
CA VAL A 97 10.01 -0.88 -1.02
C VAL A 97 10.95 -0.50 -2.17
N MET A 98 11.50 0.71 -2.17
CA MET A 98 12.53 1.11 -3.15
C MET A 98 13.79 0.25 -3.04
N ALA A 99 14.25 -0.10 -1.84
CA ALA A 99 15.39 -0.97 -1.65
C ALA A 99 15.12 -2.41 -2.16
N ILE A 100 13.90 -2.94 -1.98
CA ILE A 100 13.46 -4.21 -2.57
C ILE A 100 13.47 -4.13 -4.10
N ALA A 101 12.91 -3.08 -4.67
CA ALA A 101 12.91 -2.88 -6.12
C ALA A 101 14.33 -2.78 -6.69
N ASN A 102 15.23 -2.08 -5.98
CA ASN A 102 16.64 -1.99 -6.36
C ASN A 102 17.33 -3.35 -6.37
N LEU A 103 17.06 -4.25 -5.41
CA LEU A 103 17.58 -5.61 -5.42
C LEU A 103 17.11 -6.41 -6.64
N ALA A 104 15.83 -6.29 -6.98
CA ALA A 104 15.27 -6.98 -8.14
C ALA A 104 15.87 -6.46 -9.45
N MET A 105 16.01 -5.14 -9.59
CA MET A 105 16.65 -4.53 -10.77
C MET A 105 18.14 -4.87 -10.83
N LEU A 106 18.85 -4.83 -9.71
CA LEU A 106 20.27 -5.14 -9.62
C LEU A 106 20.60 -6.55 -10.16
N THR A 107 19.71 -7.50 -9.97
CA THR A 107 19.89 -8.91 -10.35
C THR A 107 19.08 -9.33 -11.58
N GLY A 108 18.40 -8.39 -12.25
CA GLY A 108 17.52 -8.68 -13.38
C GLY A 108 16.32 -9.58 -13.04
N ASN A 109 15.95 -9.69 -11.75
CA ASN A 109 14.82 -10.51 -11.30
C ASN A 109 13.47 -9.78 -11.45
N ILE A 110 13.22 -9.26 -12.64
CA ILE A 110 11.99 -8.56 -13.01
C ILE A 110 11.67 -8.76 -14.51
N GLY A 111 10.39 -8.80 -14.85
CA GLY A 111 9.92 -8.79 -16.25
C GLY A 111 9.99 -10.14 -16.99
N ARG A 112 10.23 -11.26 -16.31
CA ARG A 112 10.19 -12.62 -16.89
C ARG A 112 9.45 -13.59 -15.97
N PRO A 113 9.00 -14.77 -16.46
CA PRO A 113 8.31 -15.76 -15.63
C PRO A 113 9.13 -16.23 -14.43
N GLY A 114 8.51 -16.37 -13.28
CA GLY A 114 9.12 -16.88 -12.06
C GLY A 114 9.97 -15.89 -11.27
N VAL A 115 9.97 -14.61 -11.64
CA VAL A 115 10.66 -13.53 -10.92
C VAL A 115 9.69 -12.39 -10.56
N GLY A 116 10.12 -11.45 -9.76
CA GLY A 116 9.42 -10.20 -9.51
C GLY A 116 9.40 -9.75 -8.06
N VAL A 117 8.81 -8.59 -7.89
CA VAL A 117 8.54 -7.96 -6.59
C VAL A 117 7.03 -8.03 -6.35
N ASN A 118 6.63 -8.78 -5.34
CA ASN A 118 5.24 -9.17 -5.14
C ASN A 118 4.74 -8.72 -3.76
N PRO A 119 4.07 -7.56 -3.66
CA PRO A 119 3.43 -7.16 -2.42
C PRO A 119 2.22 -8.06 -2.12
N LEU A 120 2.22 -8.69 -0.95
CA LEU A 120 1.10 -9.47 -0.43
C LEU A 120 0.27 -8.55 0.48
N ARG A 121 -0.84 -8.06 -0.05
CA ARG A 121 -1.74 -7.18 0.70
C ARG A 121 -2.66 -7.99 1.60
N GLY A 122 -3.10 -7.39 2.74
CA GLY A 122 -3.97 -8.06 3.71
C GLY A 122 -5.43 -8.07 3.29
N GLN A 123 -5.94 -6.95 2.78
CA GLN A 123 -7.34 -6.82 2.45
C GLN A 123 -7.71 -7.60 1.20
N ASN A 124 -8.88 -8.22 1.26
CA ASN A 124 -9.48 -8.86 0.11
C ASN A 124 -9.92 -7.79 -0.91
N ASN A 125 -9.46 -7.91 -2.15
CA ASN A 125 -9.75 -6.98 -3.24
C ASN A 125 -9.13 -5.56 -3.09
N VAL A 126 -8.04 -5.39 -2.33
CA VAL A 126 -7.34 -4.09 -2.30
C VAL A 126 -6.90 -3.65 -3.71
N GLN A 127 -6.49 -4.58 -4.55
CA GLN A 127 -6.12 -4.28 -5.94
C GLN A 127 -7.30 -3.69 -6.71
N GLY A 128 -8.49 -4.31 -6.65
CA GLY A 128 -9.68 -3.79 -7.31
C GLY A 128 -10.15 -2.44 -6.75
N SER A 129 -9.99 -2.22 -5.45
CA SER A 129 -10.24 -0.91 -4.83
C SER A 129 -9.32 0.16 -5.40
N CYS A 130 -8.02 -0.10 -5.50
CA CYS A 130 -7.06 0.80 -6.13
C CYS A 130 -7.38 1.04 -7.62
N ASP A 131 -7.73 -0.02 -8.37
CA ASP A 131 -8.12 0.09 -9.79
C ASP A 131 -9.32 1.03 -10.01
N MET A 132 -10.21 1.10 -9.02
CA MET A 132 -11.40 1.96 -9.05
C MET A 132 -11.19 3.37 -8.46
N GLY A 133 -9.96 3.73 -8.08
CA GLY A 133 -9.62 5.05 -7.61
C GLY A 133 -10.01 5.34 -6.16
N SER A 134 -9.84 4.37 -5.26
CA SER A 134 -10.12 4.56 -3.81
C SER A 134 -9.02 5.33 -3.07
N PHE A 135 -8.46 6.36 -3.72
CA PHE A 135 -7.49 7.28 -3.13
C PHE A 135 -7.94 8.72 -3.30
N PRO A 136 -7.58 9.62 -2.38
CA PRO A 136 -8.05 11.01 -2.44
C PRO A 136 -7.55 11.79 -3.66
N HIS A 137 -6.56 11.29 -4.39
CA HIS A 137 -5.94 11.93 -5.54
C HIS A 137 -6.19 11.21 -6.86
N GLU A 138 -6.90 10.06 -6.86
CA GLU A 138 -7.07 9.22 -8.04
C GLU A 138 -8.54 9.02 -8.42
N LEU A 139 -8.77 8.98 -9.71
CA LEU A 139 -9.98 8.51 -10.37
C LEU A 139 -9.77 7.07 -10.89
N PRO A 140 -10.81 6.34 -11.30
CA PRO A 140 -10.66 4.99 -11.84
C PRO A 140 -9.55 4.86 -12.88
N GLY A 141 -8.75 3.80 -12.77
CA GLY A 141 -7.62 3.54 -13.67
C GLY A 141 -6.35 4.30 -13.33
N TYR A 142 -6.15 4.68 -12.07
CA TYR A 142 -4.95 5.41 -11.58
C TYR A 142 -4.78 6.78 -12.23
N ARG A 143 -5.87 7.45 -12.55
CA ARG A 143 -5.88 8.74 -13.23
C ARG A 143 -5.99 9.86 -12.20
N HIS A 144 -5.07 10.83 -12.26
CA HIS A 144 -4.97 11.90 -11.27
C HIS A 144 -6.06 12.96 -11.40
N VAL A 145 -6.69 13.35 -10.28
CA VAL A 145 -7.68 14.44 -10.23
C VAL A 145 -7.10 15.80 -10.59
N SER A 146 -5.79 16.02 -10.40
CA SER A 146 -5.10 17.27 -10.73
C SER A 146 -4.84 17.45 -12.24
N ASP A 147 -5.05 16.43 -13.07
CA ASP A 147 -4.93 16.53 -14.53
C ASP A 147 -6.25 17.06 -15.12
N ASP A 148 -6.21 18.26 -15.74
CA ASP A 148 -7.38 18.91 -16.30
C ASP A 148 -8.04 18.10 -17.41
N GLY A 149 -7.25 17.40 -18.26
CA GLY A 149 -7.77 16.57 -19.33
C GLY A 149 -8.49 15.34 -18.79
N VAL A 150 -7.92 14.72 -17.75
CA VAL A 150 -8.53 13.58 -17.06
C VAL A 150 -9.84 14.01 -16.40
N ARG A 151 -9.86 15.12 -15.65
CA ARG A 151 -11.09 15.60 -15.03
C ARG A 151 -12.18 15.86 -16.06
N ALA A 152 -11.86 16.53 -17.15
CA ALA A 152 -12.84 16.85 -18.19
C ALA A 152 -13.51 15.61 -18.78
N GLU A 153 -12.78 14.49 -18.94
CA GLU A 153 -13.36 13.22 -19.38
C GLU A 153 -14.39 12.68 -18.36
N PHE A 154 -14.01 12.62 -17.06
CA PHE A 154 -14.90 12.11 -16.01
C PHE A 154 -16.08 13.04 -15.74
N GLU A 155 -15.88 14.35 -15.74
CA GLU A 155 -16.95 15.35 -15.61
C GLU A 155 -18.00 15.21 -16.71
N LYS A 156 -17.55 14.97 -17.94
CA LYS A 156 -18.43 14.73 -19.06
C LYS A 156 -19.25 13.44 -18.90
N ASP A 157 -18.61 12.36 -18.45
CA ASP A 157 -19.26 11.06 -18.33
C ASP A 157 -20.19 10.98 -17.10
N TRP A 158 -19.80 11.62 -16.00
CA TRP A 158 -20.57 11.61 -14.75
C TRP A 158 -21.58 12.76 -14.64
N GLY A 159 -21.43 13.80 -15.45
CA GLY A 159 -22.34 14.95 -15.47
C GLY A 159 -22.21 15.88 -14.25
N VAL A 160 -21.09 15.83 -13.53
CA VAL A 160 -20.81 16.63 -12.34
C VAL A 160 -19.43 17.26 -12.43
N GLY A 161 -19.25 18.45 -11.84
CA GLY A 161 -17.95 19.08 -11.70
C GLY A 161 -17.11 18.41 -10.62
N LEU A 162 -15.82 18.21 -10.88
CA LEU A 162 -14.87 17.61 -9.97
C LEU A 162 -13.89 18.65 -9.44
N LEU A 163 -13.46 18.49 -8.18
CA LEU A 163 -12.41 19.33 -7.61
C LEU A 163 -11.05 18.95 -8.19
N SER A 164 -10.20 19.95 -8.46
CA SER A 164 -8.83 19.74 -8.94
C SER A 164 -7.86 19.33 -7.83
N GLU A 165 -8.17 19.71 -6.61
CA GLU A 165 -7.34 19.42 -5.44
C GLU A 165 -7.64 18.03 -4.90
N PRO A 166 -6.59 17.22 -4.59
CA PRO A 166 -6.77 15.97 -3.89
C PRO A 166 -7.46 16.14 -2.55
N GLY A 167 -8.32 15.18 -2.18
CA GLY A 167 -8.91 15.12 -0.86
C GLY A 167 -7.87 14.84 0.26
N LEU A 168 -8.29 14.98 1.50
CA LEU A 168 -7.46 14.70 2.68
C LEU A 168 -7.15 13.20 2.79
N ARG A 169 -5.95 12.87 3.27
CA ARG A 169 -5.61 11.51 3.72
C ARG A 169 -6.10 11.29 5.15
N ILE A 170 -6.28 10.04 5.56
CA ILE A 170 -6.82 9.69 6.88
C ILE A 170 -6.15 10.45 8.04
N PRO A 171 -4.80 10.50 8.17
CA PRO A 171 -4.18 11.27 9.25
C PRO A 171 -4.55 12.76 9.21
N ASN A 172 -4.60 13.35 8.02
CA ASN A 172 -4.95 14.75 7.85
C ASN A 172 -6.44 15.03 8.13
N MET A 173 -7.34 14.05 7.91
CA MET A 173 -8.74 14.15 8.31
C MET A 173 -8.87 14.28 9.84
N PHE A 174 -8.08 13.49 10.59
CA PHE A 174 -8.09 13.57 12.05
C PHE A 174 -7.52 14.89 12.57
N GLU A 175 -6.45 15.40 11.97
CA GLU A 175 -5.91 16.72 12.31
C GLU A 175 -6.94 17.81 12.05
N ALA A 176 -7.52 17.85 10.83
CA ALA A 176 -8.53 18.82 10.46
C ALA A 176 -9.81 18.74 11.33
N ALA A 177 -10.16 17.54 11.82
CA ALA A 177 -11.29 17.39 12.75
C ALA A 177 -10.99 18.02 14.11
N LEU A 178 -9.79 17.88 14.63
CA LEU A 178 -9.37 18.52 15.89
C LEU A 178 -9.29 20.05 15.77
N ASP A 179 -8.97 20.54 14.56
CA ASP A 179 -8.96 21.96 14.25
C ASP A 179 -10.36 22.53 13.94
N GLY A 180 -11.41 21.69 13.91
CA GLY A 180 -12.78 22.06 13.63
C GLY A 180 -13.10 22.33 12.15
N GLU A 181 -12.20 21.97 11.25
CA GLU A 181 -12.35 22.14 9.80
C GLU A 181 -12.99 20.93 9.11
N PHE A 182 -12.98 19.74 9.75
CA PHE A 182 -13.54 18.51 9.23
C PHE A 182 -14.62 17.98 10.17
N MET A 183 -15.90 18.26 9.84
CA MET A 183 -17.03 18.09 10.74
C MET A 183 -17.83 16.79 10.52
N GLY A 184 -17.69 16.15 9.39
CA GLY A 184 -18.47 14.95 9.04
C GLY A 184 -17.64 13.84 8.42
N LEU A 185 -17.95 12.58 8.75
CA LEU A 185 -17.27 11.42 8.21
C LEU A 185 -18.24 10.28 7.93
N TYR A 186 -18.15 9.70 6.75
CA TYR A 186 -18.79 8.45 6.38
C TYR A 186 -17.74 7.33 6.31
N ILE A 187 -17.94 6.29 7.11
CA ILE A 187 -17.01 5.18 7.29
C ILE A 187 -17.70 3.90 6.80
N GLU A 188 -17.10 3.21 5.86
CA GLU A 188 -17.62 1.96 5.33
C GLU A 188 -16.62 0.82 5.51
N GLY A 189 -16.97 -0.17 6.37
CA GLY A 189 -16.22 -1.40 6.55
C GLY A 189 -14.84 -1.23 7.20
N GLU A 190 -14.66 -0.24 8.07
CA GLU A 190 -13.39 0.05 8.74
C GLU A 190 -13.59 0.39 10.21
N ASP A 191 -12.76 -0.17 11.09
CA ASP A 191 -12.75 0.13 12.52
C ASP A 191 -11.57 1.05 12.89
N LEU A 192 -11.68 2.33 12.51
CA LEU A 192 -10.64 3.35 12.67
C LEU A 192 -10.14 3.46 14.12
N ALA A 193 -11.02 3.31 15.10
CA ALA A 193 -10.66 3.37 16.52
C ALA A 193 -9.70 2.25 16.95
N GLN A 194 -9.60 1.16 16.17
CA GLN A 194 -8.66 0.06 16.42
C GLN A 194 -7.54 -0.04 15.39
N SER A 195 -7.80 0.26 14.11
CA SER A 195 -6.85 0.04 13.02
C SER A 195 -5.84 1.15 12.87
N ASP A 196 -6.23 2.40 13.17
CA ASP A 196 -5.34 3.55 13.01
C ASP A 196 -4.41 3.74 14.21
N PRO A 197 -3.14 4.13 13.96
CA PRO A 197 -2.16 4.36 15.01
C PRO A 197 -2.55 5.57 15.87
N ASN A 198 -2.07 5.57 17.13
CA ASN A 198 -2.37 6.61 18.10
C ASN A 198 -3.88 6.72 18.44
N THR A 199 -4.43 5.67 19.02
CA THR A 199 -5.86 5.55 19.38
C THR A 199 -6.40 6.76 20.16
N GLN A 200 -5.60 7.40 21.02
CA GLN A 200 -6.05 8.60 21.74
C GLN A 200 -6.33 9.78 20.81
N HIS A 201 -5.46 9.99 19.83
CA HIS A 201 -5.63 11.02 18.80
C HIS A 201 -6.86 10.74 17.91
N VAL A 202 -6.99 9.50 17.46
CA VAL A 202 -8.12 9.06 16.62
C VAL A 202 -9.44 9.23 17.34
N THR A 203 -9.57 8.76 18.58
CA THR A 203 -10.81 8.86 19.34
C THR A 203 -11.15 10.32 19.72
N ALA A 204 -10.14 11.16 19.95
CA ALA A 204 -10.34 12.59 20.15
C ALA A 204 -10.90 13.26 18.86
N ALA A 205 -10.33 12.94 17.70
CA ALA A 205 -10.80 13.45 16.41
C ALA A 205 -12.23 12.98 16.10
N LEU A 206 -12.52 11.69 16.29
CA LEU A 206 -13.90 11.18 16.12
C LEU A 206 -14.90 11.86 17.06
N SER A 207 -14.49 12.15 18.29
CA SER A 207 -15.35 12.84 19.27
C SER A 207 -15.59 14.33 18.94
N ALA A 208 -14.71 14.95 18.13
CA ALA A 208 -14.84 16.35 17.73
C ALA A 208 -15.76 16.56 16.53
N MET A 209 -16.06 15.50 15.77
CA MET A 209 -16.90 15.59 14.57
C MET A 209 -18.39 15.75 14.92
N GLU A 210 -19.10 16.54 14.13
CA GLU A 210 -20.54 16.80 14.30
C GLU A 210 -21.42 15.66 13.78
N CYS A 211 -20.97 14.95 12.75
CA CYS A 211 -21.73 13.86 12.13
C CYS A 211 -20.81 12.72 11.71
N ILE A 212 -21.01 11.54 12.29
CA ILE A 212 -20.34 10.31 11.87
C ILE A 212 -21.40 9.28 11.48
N VAL A 213 -21.29 8.79 10.24
CA VAL A 213 -22.07 7.68 9.74
C VAL A 213 -21.14 6.47 9.61
N VAL A 214 -21.47 5.36 10.25
CA VAL A 214 -20.72 4.10 10.14
C VAL A 214 -21.59 3.07 9.44
N GLN A 215 -21.07 2.49 8.37
CA GLN A 215 -21.67 1.35 7.68
C GLN A 215 -20.77 0.14 7.86
N ASP A 216 -21.22 -0.84 8.62
CA ASP A 216 -20.43 -2.03 8.91
C ASP A 216 -21.32 -3.24 9.21
N LEU A 217 -20.70 -4.43 9.27
CA LEU A 217 -21.36 -5.70 9.62
C LEU A 217 -21.63 -5.81 11.13
N PHE A 218 -20.79 -5.20 11.94
CA PHE A 218 -20.80 -5.30 13.39
C PHE A 218 -20.68 -3.94 14.05
N LEU A 219 -21.28 -3.81 15.23
CA LEU A 219 -21.06 -2.66 16.11
C LEU A 219 -19.65 -2.77 16.73
N ASN A 220 -18.68 -2.21 16.02
CA ASN A 220 -17.26 -2.18 16.39
C ASN A 220 -16.93 -0.99 17.32
N GLU A 221 -15.65 -0.75 17.62
CA GLU A 221 -15.22 0.35 18.51
C GLU A 221 -15.52 1.73 17.88
N THR A 222 -15.35 1.87 16.57
CA THR A 222 -15.68 3.10 15.83
C THR A 222 -17.17 3.41 15.87
N ALA A 223 -18.03 2.39 15.88
CA ALA A 223 -19.48 2.57 15.98
C ALA A 223 -19.93 3.25 17.28
N LYS A 224 -19.10 3.27 18.31
CA LYS A 224 -19.39 4.01 19.57
C LYS A 224 -19.41 5.53 19.38
N PHE A 225 -18.78 6.04 18.33
CA PHE A 225 -18.76 7.45 17.95
C PHE A 225 -19.80 7.79 16.88
N ALA A 226 -20.50 6.79 16.34
CA ALA A 226 -21.43 6.97 15.24
C ALA A 226 -22.70 7.70 15.70
N HIS A 227 -23.12 8.70 14.95
CA HIS A 227 -24.45 9.32 15.06
C HIS A 227 -25.51 8.49 14.33
N VAL A 228 -25.10 7.83 13.24
CA VAL A 228 -25.92 6.89 12.47
C VAL A 228 -25.12 5.63 12.20
N PHE A 229 -25.74 4.47 12.43
CA PHE A 229 -25.19 3.17 12.06
C PHE A 229 -26.06 2.52 10.98
N LEU A 230 -25.43 2.16 9.86
CA LEU A 230 -26.08 1.50 8.73
C LEU A 230 -25.57 0.04 8.65
N PRO A 231 -26.47 -0.96 8.67
CA PRO A 231 -26.04 -2.34 8.55
C PRO A 231 -25.48 -2.63 7.17
N GLY A 232 -24.23 -3.05 7.12
CA GLY A 232 -23.54 -3.45 5.89
C GLY A 232 -23.92 -4.84 5.41
N SER A 233 -23.41 -5.24 4.25
CA SER A 233 -23.60 -6.56 3.64
C SER A 233 -22.29 -7.31 3.46
N THR A 234 -22.32 -8.64 3.67
CA THR A 234 -21.14 -9.49 3.45
C THR A 234 -20.90 -9.74 1.96
N PHE A 235 -19.75 -10.33 1.63
CA PHE A 235 -19.44 -10.73 0.25
C PHE A 235 -20.39 -11.80 -0.31
N LEU A 236 -21.13 -12.53 0.55
CA LEU A 236 -22.14 -13.50 0.14
C LEU A 236 -23.45 -12.86 -0.30
N GLU A 237 -23.67 -11.62 0.09
CA GLU A 237 -24.92 -10.87 -0.07
C GLU A 237 -24.91 -9.89 -1.24
N LYS A 238 -23.82 -9.82 -2.00
CA LYS A 238 -23.67 -8.87 -3.13
C LYS A 238 -22.91 -9.44 -4.32
N ASP A 239 -23.30 -9.02 -5.52
CA ASP A 239 -22.52 -9.24 -6.74
C ASP A 239 -21.38 -8.21 -6.81
N ARG A 240 -20.19 -8.66 -7.16
CA ARG A 240 -19.00 -7.80 -7.30
C ARG A 240 -17.88 -8.49 -8.09
N THR A 241 -16.77 -7.81 -8.23
CA THR A 241 -15.54 -8.37 -8.78
C THR A 241 -14.40 -8.26 -7.79
N PHE A 242 -13.46 -9.21 -7.86
CA PHE A 242 -12.19 -9.17 -7.16
C PHE A 242 -11.05 -9.21 -8.17
N THR A 243 -10.07 -8.34 -8.01
CA THR A 243 -8.82 -8.38 -8.77
C THR A 243 -7.74 -9.00 -7.89
N ASN A 244 -7.15 -10.12 -8.34
CA ASN A 244 -6.10 -10.81 -7.61
C ASN A 244 -4.68 -10.33 -8.00
N ALA A 245 -3.65 -10.89 -7.35
CA ALA A 245 -2.25 -10.55 -7.61
C ALA A 245 -1.78 -10.89 -9.04
N GLU A 246 -2.44 -11.81 -9.75
CA GLU A 246 -2.22 -12.10 -11.17
C GLU A 246 -2.90 -11.09 -12.10
N ARG A 247 -3.56 -10.07 -11.57
CA ARG A 247 -4.42 -9.11 -12.30
C ARG A 247 -5.62 -9.78 -12.98
N ARG A 248 -6.05 -10.92 -12.48
CA ARG A 248 -7.28 -11.58 -12.92
C ARG A 248 -8.46 -10.98 -12.19
N ILE A 249 -9.45 -10.51 -12.95
CA ILE A 249 -10.72 -10.04 -12.43
C ILE A 249 -11.67 -11.23 -12.34
N SER A 250 -12.05 -11.60 -11.14
CA SER A 250 -12.96 -12.71 -10.86
C SER A 250 -14.31 -12.18 -10.41
N ARG A 251 -15.39 -12.67 -11.00
CA ARG A 251 -16.75 -12.32 -10.58
C ARG A 251 -17.14 -13.11 -9.34
N VAL A 252 -17.59 -12.40 -8.31
CA VAL A 252 -18.24 -12.96 -7.12
C VAL A 252 -19.74 -12.80 -7.28
N ARG A 253 -20.49 -13.90 -7.20
CA ARG A 253 -21.94 -13.91 -7.34
C ARG A 253 -22.61 -13.91 -5.98
N LYS A 254 -23.68 -13.14 -5.86
CA LYS A 254 -24.54 -13.13 -4.68
C LYS A 254 -25.14 -14.52 -4.45
N LEU A 255 -25.03 -15.02 -3.23
CA LEU A 255 -25.57 -16.31 -2.81
C LEU A 255 -26.85 -16.18 -1.95
N MET A 256 -27.01 -15.04 -1.30
CA MET A 256 -28.15 -14.77 -0.42
C MET A 256 -28.55 -13.30 -0.48
N GLN A 257 -29.78 -12.99 -0.08
CA GLN A 257 -30.23 -11.60 -0.02
C GLN A 257 -29.58 -10.88 1.17
N PRO A 258 -29.24 -9.59 1.01
CA PRO A 258 -28.74 -8.79 2.12
C PRO A 258 -29.74 -8.76 3.26
N LYS A 259 -29.29 -9.04 4.49
CA LYS A 259 -30.14 -8.99 5.69
C LYS A 259 -30.69 -7.59 5.95
N ALA A 260 -29.94 -6.57 5.61
CA ALA A 260 -30.33 -5.17 5.69
C ALA A 260 -31.27 -4.72 4.55
N GLY A 261 -31.53 -5.57 3.57
CA GLY A 261 -32.34 -5.26 2.39
C GLY A 261 -31.55 -4.68 1.22
N TYR A 262 -30.35 -4.14 1.45
CA TYR A 262 -29.50 -3.47 0.49
C TYR A 262 -28.06 -3.98 0.57
N ALA A 263 -27.36 -4.02 -0.57
CA ALA A 263 -25.92 -4.18 -0.60
C ALA A 263 -25.22 -2.86 -0.25
N ASP A 264 -23.94 -2.89 0.16
CA ASP A 264 -23.22 -1.69 0.60
C ASP A 264 -23.23 -0.57 -0.45
N TRP A 265 -22.97 -0.91 -1.71
CA TRP A 265 -22.98 0.07 -2.80
C TRP A 265 -24.38 0.68 -3.06
N GLU A 266 -25.44 -0.08 -2.81
CA GLU A 266 -26.83 0.42 -2.93
C GLU A 266 -27.12 1.42 -1.80
N ILE A 267 -26.62 1.16 -0.58
CA ILE A 267 -26.75 2.09 0.55
C ILE A 267 -26.00 3.38 0.23
N THR A 268 -24.76 3.29 -0.24
CA THR A 268 -23.97 4.47 -0.63
C THR A 268 -24.69 5.28 -1.73
N GLN A 269 -25.26 4.60 -2.73
CA GLN A 269 -26.03 5.25 -3.80
C GLN A 269 -27.31 5.94 -3.29
N LEU A 270 -27.96 5.39 -2.25
CA LEU A 270 -29.15 6.02 -1.64
C LEU A 270 -28.82 7.27 -0.83
N ILE A 271 -27.57 7.38 -0.33
CA ILE A 271 -27.09 8.55 0.42
C ILE A 271 -26.67 9.67 -0.54
N ALA A 272 -26.05 9.33 -1.66
CA ALA A 272 -25.58 10.28 -2.68
C ALA A 272 -26.75 10.85 -3.51
#